data_a057255da9732eadb5be67849d5bff88
#
_entry.id   a057255da9732eadb5be67849d5bff88
#
_cell.length_a   1.000
_cell.length_b   1.000
_cell.length_c   1.000
_cell.angle_alpha   90.00
_cell.angle_beta   90.00
_cell.angle_gamma   90.00
#
_symmetry.space_group_name_H-M   'P 1'
#
loop_
_entity.id
_entity.type
_entity.pdbx_description
1 polymer ?
#
loop_
_entity_poly.entity_id
_entity_poly.type
_entity_poly.pdbx_seq_one_letter_code
_entity_poly.pdbx_strand_id
1 'polypeptide(L)'
;RDARCLSTAAEASKEQAQAHQENPPQKSEGSKPTGQNPPVPSEYRFIYPEFLPDPTPGFRNAIREKFERMDMMARRTIIDIPEFYVGSILAVQYSEPHAPGKTNRFVGICIDRKGCGLRANFILRNVIDHQGVEVKFDLYDPAIQQIDCLRLEKRLDDELYYLRDAPLEYSTFPVDMDMELLPEGREVPINKIKVPLKPRPWLVKWEQREMKGIAPETIITTEKKWKLAEKNKKPWEKYDLMKMY
;
A
#
# COMPACT_ATOMS: atom_id res chain seq x y z
N ARG A 1 62.23 11.12 -28.90
CA ARG A 1 62.29 12.57 -29.23
C ARG A 1 61.08 13.20 -28.55
N ASP A 2 61.35 13.70 -27.39
CA ASP A 2 61.40 15.10 -26.93
C ASP A 2 59.98 15.62 -26.65
N ALA A 3 59.70 15.87 -25.51
CA ALA A 3 60.15 16.81 -24.47
C ALA A 3 59.08 17.85 -24.15
N ARG A 4 58.86 18.00 -22.84
CA ARG A 4 58.60 19.29 -22.15
C ARG A 4 57.25 19.98 -22.40
N CYS A 5 56.42 20.11 -21.33
CA CYS A 5 56.57 21.29 -20.50
C CYS A 5 55.84 21.11 -19.15
N LEU A 6 56.64 21.12 -18.12
CA LEU A 6 56.29 21.55 -16.78
C LEU A 6 56.40 23.09 -16.77
N SER A 7 55.38 23.77 -16.31
CA SER A 7 55.34 25.09 -15.70
C SER A 7 53.91 25.62 -15.87
N THR A 8 53.23 26.10 -14.94
CA THR A 8 53.48 26.97 -13.82
C THR A 8 52.19 27.09 -13.01
N ALA A 9 52.18 26.44 -11.90
CA ALA A 9 51.17 26.62 -10.88
C ALA A 9 51.73 27.60 -9.84
N ALA A 10 51.90 28.84 -10.19
CA ALA A 10 52.42 29.83 -9.23
C ALA A 10 52.08 31.30 -9.55
N GLU A 11 51.03 31.61 -10.29
CA GLU A 11 50.70 33.04 -10.57
C GLU A 11 49.20 33.35 -10.60
N ALA A 12 48.38 32.70 -9.80
CA ALA A 12 46.97 33.10 -9.66
C ALA A 12 46.57 33.37 -8.21
N SER A 13 47.49 33.82 -7.38
CA SER A 13 47.22 34.17 -5.99
C SER A 13 47.32 35.70 -5.73
N LYS A 14 47.03 36.48 -6.70
CA LYS A 14 46.89 37.95 -6.50
C LYS A 14 45.79 38.42 -7.42
N GLU A 15 44.84 39.10 -6.81
CA GLU A 15 43.69 39.79 -7.41
C GLU A 15 42.36 39.05 -7.29
N GLN A 16 41.80 39.15 -6.11
CA GLN A 16 40.37 39.39 -5.93
C GLN A 16 40.07 39.73 -4.46
N ALA A 17 40.71 40.77 -4.00
CA ALA A 17 40.21 41.59 -2.93
C ALA A 17 39.39 42.70 -3.56
N GLN A 18 38.14 42.46 -3.91
CA GLN A 18 37.23 43.53 -4.29
C GLN A 18 35.85 43.32 -3.68
N ALA A 19 35.58 44.24 -2.76
CA ALA A 19 34.27 44.82 -2.50
C ALA A 19 33.12 43.89 -2.12
N HIS A 20 33.04 43.57 -0.85
CA HIS A 20 31.73 43.38 -0.21
C HIS A 20 30.99 44.73 -0.26
N GLN A 21 30.11 44.90 -1.21
CA GLN A 21 29.01 45.85 -1.11
C GLN A 21 27.99 45.29 -0.13
N GLU A 22 27.94 45.87 1.06
CA GLU A 22 26.85 45.68 2.02
C GLU A 22 25.56 46.22 1.40
N ASN A 23 24.68 45.31 0.99
CA ASN A 23 23.29 45.66 0.74
C ASN A 23 22.64 46.01 2.09
N PRO A 24 21.92 47.12 2.21
CA PRO A 24 21.21 47.48 3.43
C PRO A 24 20.14 46.39 3.72
N PRO A 25 19.89 46.07 4.99
CA PRO A 25 18.91 45.07 5.34
C PRO A 25 17.53 45.53 4.86
N GLN A 26 16.96 44.79 3.90
CA GLN A 26 15.55 44.92 3.56
C GLN A 26 14.75 44.60 4.83
N LYS A 27 14.09 45.59 5.38
CA LYS A 27 13.07 45.43 6.41
C LYS A 27 11.99 44.49 5.81
N SER A 28 12.00 43.24 6.23
CA SER A 28 10.89 42.35 6.06
C SER A 28 9.70 42.97 6.81
N GLU A 29 8.73 43.46 6.05
CA GLU A 29 7.44 43.86 6.59
C GLU A 29 6.87 42.70 7.39
N GLY A 30 6.69 42.94 8.68
CA GLY A 30 6.22 41.98 9.63
C GLY A 30 4.87 41.41 9.20
N SER A 31 4.87 40.16 8.78
CA SER A 31 3.66 39.36 8.74
C SER A 31 3.10 39.32 10.16
N LYS A 32 1.90 39.91 10.32
CA LYS A 32 1.13 39.84 11.57
C LYS A 32 1.08 38.42 12.05
N PRO A 33 1.37 38.13 13.32
CA PRO A 33 1.16 36.81 13.86
C PRO A 33 -0.33 36.56 13.91
N THR A 34 -0.86 35.89 12.90
CA THR A 34 -2.13 35.23 13.00
C THR A 34 -1.95 34.19 14.11
N GLY A 35 -2.68 34.35 15.21
CA GLY A 35 -2.65 33.46 16.37
C GLY A 35 -3.15 32.06 15.98
N GLN A 36 -2.34 31.36 15.25
CA GLN A 36 -2.54 29.93 14.97
C GLN A 36 -1.70 29.17 15.99
N ASN A 37 -2.37 28.39 16.81
CA ASN A 37 -1.69 27.37 17.59
C ASN A 37 -0.68 26.67 16.67
N PRO A 38 0.55 26.42 17.13
CA PRO A 38 1.58 25.81 16.29
C PRO A 38 0.99 24.57 15.65
N PRO A 39 1.12 24.42 14.33
CA PRO A 39 0.69 23.17 13.68
C PRO A 39 1.36 22.01 14.41
N VAL A 40 0.64 20.91 14.55
CA VAL A 40 1.18 19.66 15.09
C VAL A 40 2.61 19.49 14.55
N PRO A 41 3.61 19.26 15.41
CA PRO A 41 4.99 19.16 15.01
C PRO A 41 5.13 18.33 13.75
N SER A 42 5.90 18.79 12.78
CA SER A 42 6.06 18.13 11.47
C SER A 42 6.48 16.66 11.60
N GLU A 43 7.14 16.32 12.68
CA GLU A 43 7.58 14.99 13.04
C GLU A 43 6.41 14.00 13.12
N TYR A 44 5.27 14.39 13.66
CA TYR A 44 4.09 13.53 13.75
C TYR A 44 3.38 13.28 12.42
N ARG A 45 3.62 14.11 11.41
CA ARG A 45 3.04 13.91 10.07
C ARG A 45 3.57 12.65 9.37
N PHE A 46 4.78 12.25 9.70
CA PHE A 46 5.47 11.13 9.04
C PHE A 46 5.49 9.84 9.86
N ILE A 47 5.20 9.93 11.15
CA ILE A 47 5.15 8.75 12.03
C ILE A 47 3.93 7.89 11.70
N TYR A 48 2.79 8.52 11.46
CA TYR A 48 1.54 7.82 11.18
C TYR A 48 1.09 8.08 9.73
N PRO A 49 0.98 7.04 8.89
CA PRO A 49 0.58 7.19 7.49
C PRO A 49 -0.77 7.89 7.32
N GLU A 50 -1.67 7.72 8.27
CA GLU A 50 -3.02 8.30 8.25
C GLU A 50 -3.01 9.82 8.38
N PHE A 51 -1.94 10.40 8.91
CA PHE A 51 -1.80 11.85 9.09
C PHE A 51 -1.38 12.56 7.80
N LEU A 52 -1.03 11.81 6.77
CA LEU A 52 -0.75 12.39 5.46
C LEU A 52 -2.03 12.98 4.86
N PRO A 53 -1.91 14.11 4.14
CA PRO A 53 -3.05 14.71 3.46
C PRO A 53 -3.58 13.78 2.36
N ASP A 54 -4.84 13.99 1.97
CA ASP A 54 -5.44 13.25 0.87
C ASP A 54 -4.58 13.39 -0.40
N PRO A 55 -4.29 12.30 -1.12
CA PRO A 55 -3.51 12.36 -2.36
C PRO A 55 -4.19 13.21 -3.43
N THR A 56 -5.53 13.24 -3.46
CA THR A 56 -6.29 14.02 -4.42
C THR A 56 -6.46 15.46 -3.95
N PRO A 57 -5.90 16.48 -4.62
CA PRO A 57 -5.94 17.87 -4.14
C PRO A 57 -7.36 18.41 -3.92
N GLY A 58 -8.33 17.99 -4.74
CA GLY A 58 -9.72 18.44 -4.62
C GLY A 58 -10.43 18.01 -3.33
N PHE A 59 -9.94 16.97 -2.67
CA PHE A 59 -10.49 16.47 -1.41
C PHE A 59 -9.77 17.01 -0.18
N ARG A 60 -8.71 17.81 -0.36
CA ARG A 60 -7.99 18.42 0.75
C ARG A 60 -8.78 19.57 1.35
N ASN A 61 -8.94 19.54 2.66
CA ASN A 61 -9.54 20.61 3.43
C ASN A 61 -8.75 20.78 4.73
N ALA A 62 -8.05 21.90 4.84
CA ALA A 62 -7.15 22.16 5.97
C ALA A 62 -7.86 22.17 7.34
N ILE A 63 -9.11 22.65 7.38
CA ILE A 63 -9.90 22.68 8.61
C ILE A 63 -10.29 21.27 9.02
N ARG A 64 -10.85 20.50 8.09
CA ARG A 64 -11.19 19.08 8.33
C ARG A 64 -9.97 18.28 8.78
N GLU A 65 -8.86 18.37 8.07
CA GLU A 65 -7.63 17.66 8.38
C GLU A 65 -7.09 18.00 9.77
N LYS A 66 -7.24 19.27 10.19
CA LYS A 66 -6.86 19.70 11.54
C LYS A 66 -7.73 19.02 12.61
N PHE A 67 -9.04 19.03 12.45
CA PHE A 67 -9.97 18.39 13.40
C PHE A 67 -9.82 16.87 13.41
N GLU A 68 -9.68 16.25 12.24
CA GLU A 68 -9.43 14.81 12.14
C GLU A 68 -8.13 14.41 12.88
N ARG A 69 -7.05 15.19 12.75
CA ARG A 69 -5.81 14.92 13.49
C ARG A 69 -5.98 15.05 15.01
N MET A 70 -6.75 16.03 15.47
CA MET A 70 -7.04 16.18 16.89
C MET A 70 -7.79 14.96 17.43
N ASP A 71 -8.79 14.50 16.69
CA ASP A 71 -9.60 13.33 17.07
C ASP A 71 -8.77 12.04 17.01
N MET A 72 -7.98 11.84 15.97
CA MET A 72 -7.07 10.70 15.86
C MET A 72 -6.07 10.64 17.02
N MET A 73 -5.50 11.78 17.43
CA MET A 73 -4.60 11.84 18.59
C MET A 73 -5.33 11.51 19.89
N ALA A 74 -6.53 12.06 20.08
CA ALA A 74 -7.36 11.74 21.24
C ALA A 74 -7.69 10.23 21.30
N ARG A 75 -7.98 9.63 20.14
CA ARG A 75 -8.26 8.19 20.06
C ARG A 75 -7.01 7.35 20.39
N ARG A 76 -5.84 7.74 19.93
CA ARG A 76 -4.56 7.07 20.23
C ARG A 76 -4.14 7.17 21.70
N THR A 77 -4.68 8.09 22.48
CA THR A 77 -4.47 8.10 23.94
C THR A 77 -5.28 7.01 24.68
N ILE A 78 -6.36 6.52 24.05
CA ILE A 78 -7.23 5.50 24.62
C ILE A 78 -6.85 4.11 24.13
N ILE A 79 -6.56 3.98 22.85
CA ILE A 79 -6.20 2.70 22.22
C ILE A 79 -4.79 2.81 21.66
N ASP A 80 -3.96 1.86 22.04
CA ASP A 80 -2.65 1.68 21.43
C ASP A 80 -2.83 1.04 20.04
N ILE A 81 -2.48 1.80 18.99
CA ILE A 81 -2.51 1.33 17.62
C ILE A 81 -1.08 1.03 17.21
N PRO A 82 -0.70 -0.26 17.09
CA PRO A 82 0.66 -0.66 16.77
C PRO A 82 1.05 -0.28 15.35
N GLU A 83 2.33 -0.29 15.08
CA GLU A 83 2.85 -0.24 13.72
C GLU A 83 2.52 -1.57 13.00
N PHE A 84 1.91 -1.49 11.82
CA PHE A 84 1.65 -2.66 10.98
C PHE A 84 1.66 -2.28 9.51
N TYR A 85 1.84 -3.27 8.67
CA TYR A 85 1.91 -3.12 7.22
C TYR A 85 1.01 -4.14 6.53
N VAL A 86 0.84 -3.97 5.22
CA VAL A 86 0.23 -5.02 4.40
C VAL A 86 1.12 -6.27 4.47
N GLY A 87 0.52 -7.39 4.87
CA GLY A 87 1.21 -8.65 5.15
C GLY A 87 1.41 -8.95 6.63
N SER A 88 1.27 -7.99 7.54
CA SER A 88 1.30 -8.23 8.98
C SER A 88 0.08 -9.02 9.45
N ILE A 89 0.27 -9.85 10.48
CA ILE A 89 -0.82 -10.58 11.10
C ILE A 89 -1.28 -9.80 12.32
N LEU A 90 -2.57 -9.48 12.35
CA LEU A 90 -3.19 -8.67 13.39
C LEU A 90 -4.31 -9.44 14.09
N ALA A 91 -4.50 -9.13 15.36
CA ALA A 91 -5.70 -9.46 16.11
C ALA A 91 -6.45 -8.18 16.46
N VAL A 92 -7.72 -8.11 16.11
CA VAL A 92 -8.58 -6.97 16.43
C VAL A 92 -9.69 -7.43 17.35
N GLN A 93 -9.80 -6.78 18.49
CA GLN A 93 -10.91 -6.95 19.42
C GLN A 93 -11.86 -5.78 19.26
N TYR A 94 -13.13 -6.08 19.00
CA TYR A 94 -14.16 -5.10 18.78
C TYR A 94 -15.47 -5.46 19.49
N SER A 95 -16.23 -4.43 19.84
CA SER A 95 -17.55 -4.59 20.45
C SER A 95 -18.62 -4.82 19.39
N GLU A 96 -19.55 -5.71 19.67
CA GLU A 96 -20.70 -5.98 18.80
C GLU A 96 -21.74 -4.85 18.92
N PRO A 97 -22.08 -4.14 17.83
CA PRO A 97 -23.04 -3.02 17.91
C PRO A 97 -24.43 -3.44 18.39
N HIS A 98 -24.83 -4.68 18.09
CA HIS A 98 -26.18 -5.19 18.38
C HIS A 98 -26.24 -6.08 19.62
N ALA A 99 -25.12 -6.32 20.28
CA ALA A 99 -25.04 -7.13 21.50
C ALA A 99 -24.17 -6.42 22.55
N PRO A 100 -24.73 -5.46 23.31
CA PRO A 100 -23.98 -4.69 24.27
C PRO A 100 -23.28 -5.61 25.30
N GLY A 101 -21.98 -5.38 25.51
CA GLY A 101 -21.15 -6.18 26.40
C GLY A 101 -20.51 -7.42 25.76
N LYS A 102 -20.83 -7.76 24.52
CA LYS A 102 -20.16 -8.82 23.78
C LYS A 102 -18.99 -8.25 22.99
N THR A 103 -17.82 -8.85 23.17
CA THR A 103 -16.62 -8.54 22.44
C THR A 103 -16.26 -9.71 21.52
N ASN A 104 -15.88 -9.41 20.30
CA ASN A 104 -15.41 -10.39 19.33
C ASN A 104 -13.94 -10.13 19.04
N ARG A 105 -13.19 -11.20 18.81
CA ARG A 105 -11.78 -11.13 18.37
C ARG A 105 -11.65 -11.72 16.98
N PHE A 106 -11.04 -10.99 16.06
CA PHE A 106 -10.73 -11.47 14.72
C PHE A 106 -9.23 -11.42 14.50
N VAL A 107 -8.65 -12.54 14.09
CA VAL A 107 -7.23 -12.67 13.75
C VAL A 107 -7.12 -12.87 12.26
N GLY A 108 -6.19 -12.17 11.60
CA GLY A 108 -5.99 -12.33 10.17
C GLY A 108 -4.80 -11.56 9.62
N ILE A 109 -4.46 -11.85 8.39
CA ILE A 109 -3.43 -11.12 7.65
C ILE A 109 -4.02 -9.83 7.06
N CYS A 110 -3.28 -8.74 7.19
CA CYS A 110 -3.64 -7.47 6.56
C CYS A 110 -3.40 -7.57 5.06
N ILE A 111 -4.48 -7.54 4.27
CA ILE A 111 -4.42 -7.63 2.81
C ILE A 111 -4.41 -6.27 2.14
N ASP A 112 -4.95 -5.26 2.79
CA ASP A 112 -5.03 -3.91 2.26
C ASP A 112 -5.06 -2.89 3.39
N ARG A 113 -4.45 -1.72 3.17
CA ARG A 113 -4.48 -0.58 4.08
C ARG A 113 -4.59 0.69 3.26
N LYS A 114 -5.73 1.36 3.37
CA LYS A 114 -6.07 2.53 2.56
C LYS A 114 -6.66 3.67 3.39
N GLY A 115 -6.70 4.82 2.76
CA GLY A 115 -7.33 6.01 3.31
C GLY A 115 -6.39 6.88 4.13
N CYS A 116 -6.87 8.06 4.45
CA CYS A 116 -6.20 9.07 5.24
C CYS A 116 -7.17 9.71 6.24
N GLY A 117 -6.64 10.22 7.33
CA GLY A 117 -7.45 10.78 8.42
C GLY A 117 -8.34 9.72 9.07
N LEU A 118 -9.51 10.12 9.51
CA LEU A 118 -10.51 9.21 10.12
C LEU A 118 -11.04 8.15 9.12
N ARG A 119 -10.81 8.32 7.83
CA ARG A 119 -11.23 7.37 6.78
C ARG A 119 -10.19 6.27 6.55
N ALA A 120 -9.11 6.25 7.32
CA ALA A 120 -8.12 5.19 7.25
C ALA A 120 -8.76 3.86 7.63
N ASN A 121 -8.61 2.87 6.76
CA ASN A 121 -9.16 1.54 6.95
C ASN A 121 -8.15 0.47 6.55
N PHE A 122 -8.35 -0.72 7.04
CA PHE A 122 -7.57 -1.90 6.69
C PHE A 122 -8.49 -3.12 6.60
N ILE A 123 -8.07 -4.09 5.82
CA ILE A 123 -8.84 -5.32 5.62
C ILE A 123 -8.00 -6.48 6.13
N LEU A 124 -8.59 -7.28 7.01
CA LEU A 124 -8.02 -8.51 7.50
C LEU A 124 -8.68 -9.70 6.83
N ARG A 125 -7.86 -10.69 6.45
CA ARG A 125 -8.31 -11.95 5.87
C ARG A 125 -7.86 -13.12 6.73
N ASN A 126 -8.77 -14.05 6.96
CA ASN A 126 -8.48 -15.34 7.56
C ASN A 126 -9.38 -16.42 6.92
N VAL A 127 -9.05 -17.67 7.16
CA VAL A 127 -9.88 -18.81 6.78
C VAL A 127 -10.42 -19.46 8.04
N ILE A 128 -11.73 -19.45 8.16
CA ILE A 128 -12.47 -20.05 9.28
C ILE A 128 -13.36 -21.14 8.68
N ASP A 129 -13.31 -22.33 9.22
CA ASP A 129 -14.08 -23.49 8.74
C ASP A 129 -13.98 -23.72 7.22
N HIS A 130 -12.76 -23.65 6.68
CA HIS A 130 -12.46 -23.75 5.25
C HIS A 130 -13.07 -22.65 4.37
N GLN A 131 -13.63 -21.61 4.97
CA GLN A 131 -14.15 -20.45 4.26
C GLN A 131 -13.27 -19.24 4.47
N GLY A 132 -12.85 -18.58 3.37
CA GLY A 132 -12.12 -17.32 3.45
C GLY A 132 -13.04 -16.19 3.88
N VAL A 133 -12.71 -15.55 5.00
CA VAL A 133 -13.45 -14.42 5.56
C VAL A 133 -12.58 -13.18 5.48
N GLU A 134 -13.16 -12.08 5.03
CA GLU A 134 -12.52 -10.77 4.99
C GLU A 134 -13.35 -9.78 5.78
N VAL A 135 -12.70 -9.10 6.72
CA VAL A 135 -13.34 -8.08 7.55
C VAL A 135 -12.61 -6.77 7.33
N LYS A 136 -13.36 -5.73 6.99
CA LYS A 136 -12.86 -4.37 6.88
C LYS A 136 -13.07 -3.66 8.21
N PHE A 137 -12.02 -3.07 8.72
CA PHE A 137 -12.02 -2.24 9.91
C PHE A 137 -11.64 -0.81 9.56
N ASP A 138 -12.38 0.15 10.08
CA ASP A 138 -11.97 1.55 10.07
C ASP A 138 -11.07 1.78 11.28
N LEU A 139 -9.84 2.26 11.05
CA LEU A 139 -8.78 2.28 12.08
C LEU A 139 -9.15 3.05 13.34
N TYR A 140 -9.95 4.09 13.18
CA TYR A 140 -10.41 4.98 14.25
C TYR A 140 -11.88 4.76 14.65
N ASP A 141 -12.43 3.58 14.35
CA ASP A 141 -13.77 3.22 14.76
C ASP A 141 -13.84 3.10 16.31
N PRO A 142 -14.79 3.77 16.98
CA PRO A 142 -14.99 3.63 18.42
C PRO A 142 -15.38 2.21 18.85
N ALA A 143 -15.86 1.37 17.96
CA ALA A 143 -16.16 -0.02 18.25
C ALA A 143 -14.89 -0.86 18.53
N ILE A 144 -13.75 -0.46 18.01
CA ILE A 144 -12.48 -1.16 18.24
C ILE A 144 -11.99 -0.88 19.65
N GLN A 145 -11.70 -1.94 20.40
CA GLN A 145 -11.20 -1.87 21.76
C GLN A 145 -9.67 -2.08 21.83
N GLN A 146 -9.16 -3.00 21.01
CA GLN A 146 -7.74 -3.35 21.00
C GLN A 146 -7.30 -3.83 19.62
N ILE A 147 -6.09 -3.47 19.23
CA ILE A 147 -5.42 -3.93 18.02
C ILE A 147 -4.05 -4.45 18.43
N ASP A 148 -3.81 -5.74 18.25
CA ASP A 148 -2.54 -6.38 18.54
C ASP A 148 -1.85 -6.79 17.25
N CYS A 149 -0.57 -6.48 17.11
CA CYS A 149 0.24 -6.98 16.02
C CYS A 149 0.88 -8.30 16.46
N LEU A 150 0.36 -9.43 15.98
CA LEU A 150 0.88 -10.75 16.32
C LEU A 150 2.19 -11.07 15.62
N ARG A 151 2.31 -10.67 14.34
CA ARG A 151 3.54 -10.79 13.56
C ARG A 151 3.71 -9.59 12.67
N LEU A 152 4.79 -8.86 12.88
CA LEU A 152 5.14 -7.69 12.08
C LEU A 152 5.96 -8.12 10.86
N GLU A 153 5.34 -8.11 9.70
CA GLU A 153 5.95 -8.44 8.40
C GLU A 153 5.53 -7.43 7.34
N LYS A 154 6.36 -7.30 6.32
CA LYS A 154 6.03 -6.59 5.08
C LYS A 154 5.99 -7.58 3.92
N ARG A 155 5.18 -7.30 2.93
CA ARG A 155 5.20 -7.95 1.62
C ARG A 155 5.80 -7.00 0.58
N LEU A 156 6.22 -7.54 -0.55
CA LEU A 156 6.70 -6.75 -1.69
C LEU A 156 5.53 -6.06 -2.42
N ASP A 157 4.33 -6.62 -2.29
CA ASP A 157 3.13 -6.12 -2.93
C ASP A 157 2.41 -5.14 -2.00
N ASP A 158 1.85 -4.07 -2.57
CA ASP A 158 1.08 -3.08 -1.82
C ASP A 158 -0.31 -3.59 -1.42
N GLU A 159 -0.84 -4.56 -2.16
CA GLU A 159 -2.15 -5.17 -1.92
C GLU A 159 -2.07 -6.69 -2.09
N LEU A 160 -2.76 -7.45 -1.24
CA LEU A 160 -2.73 -8.91 -1.23
C LEU A 160 -4.09 -9.54 -1.62
N TYR A 161 -4.85 -8.90 -2.47
CA TYR A 161 -6.15 -9.45 -2.91
C TYR A 161 -6.04 -10.77 -3.66
N TYR A 162 -4.87 -11.07 -4.22
CA TYR A 162 -4.61 -12.35 -4.89
C TYR A 162 -4.69 -13.56 -3.94
N LEU A 163 -4.64 -13.34 -2.61
CA LEU A 163 -4.83 -14.42 -1.64
C LEU A 163 -6.21 -15.07 -1.72
N ARG A 164 -7.19 -14.42 -2.36
CA ARG A 164 -8.50 -15.00 -2.66
C ARG A 164 -8.41 -16.20 -3.61
N ASP A 165 -7.48 -16.15 -4.56
CA ASP A 165 -7.23 -17.17 -5.57
C ASP A 165 -6.11 -18.14 -5.15
N ALA A 166 -5.48 -17.90 -4.02
CA ALA A 166 -4.44 -18.74 -3.46
C ALA A 166 -5.00 -19.96 -2.72
N PRO A 167 -4.21 -21.01 -2.51
CA PRO A 167 -4.55 -22.06 -1.56
C PRO A 167 -4.85 -21.48 -0.18
N LEU A 168 -5.81 -22.06 0.52
CA LEU A 168 -6.29 -21.56 1.82
C LEU A 168 -5.20 -21.51 2.89
N GLU A 169 -4.19 -22.36 2.80
CA GLU A 169 -3.06 -22.45 3.71
C GLU A 169 -2.32 -21.12 3.89
N TYR A 170 -2.23 -20.30 2.83
CA TYR A 170 -1.53 -19.02 2.86
C TYR A 170 -2.28 -17.90 3.61
N SER A 171 -3.53 -18.12 3.95
CA SER A 171 -4.36 -17.16 4.68
C SER A 171 -5.07 -17.77 5.88
N THR A 172 -4.63 -18.95 6.35
CA THR A 172 -5.17 -19.60 7.53
C THR A 172 -4.29 -19.35 8.73
N PHE A 173 -4.86 -18.69 9.74
CA PHE A 173 -4.17 -18.36 11.00
C PHE A 173 -5.04 -18.80 12.18
N PRO A 174 -4.45 -19.44 13.20
CA PRO A 174 -5.20 -19.81 14.40
C PRO A 174 -5.66 -18.56 15.16
N VAL A 175 -6.84 -18.65 15.77
CA VAL A 175 -7.40 -17.55 16.58
C VAL A 175 -6.56 -17.29 17.82
N ASP A 176 -5.96 -18.34 18.37
CA ASP A 176 -5.12 -18.30 19.57
C ASP A 176 -3.62 -18.22 19.24
N MET A 177 -3.29 -17.57 18.12
CA MET A 177 -1.91 -17.37 17.72
C MET A 177 -1.16 -16.51 18.75
N ASP A 178 0.01 -17.01 19.18
CA ASP A 178 0.90 -16.27 20.06
C ASP A 178 1.59 -15.11 19.33
N MET A 179 1.92 -14.06 20.08
CA MET A 179 2.60 -12.89 19.55
C MET A 179 4.10 -13.17 19.35
N GLU A 180 4.58 -12.94 18.14
CA GLU A 180 6.01 -12.99 17.81
C GLU A 180 6.63 -11.61 17.94
N LEU A 181 7.42 -11.41 19.00
CA LEU A 181 8.09 -10.13 19.25
C LEU A 181 9.28 -9.94 18.32
N LEU A 182 9.31 -8.81 17.65
CA LEU A 182 10.48 -8.37 16.89
C LEU A 182 11.46 -7.68 17.86
N PRO A 183 12.77 -8.06 17.89
CA PRO A 183 13.76 -7.37 18.72
C PRO A 183 13.88 -5.89 18.34
N GLU A 184 14.01 -5.02 19.33
CA GLU A 184 14.18 -3.59 19.11
C GLU A 184 15.39 -3.28 18.22
N GLY A 185 15.24 -2.31 17.33
CA GLY A 185 16.29 -1.90 16.38
C GLY A 185 16.47 -2.81 15.18
N ARG A 186 15.68 -3.88 15.04
CA ARG A 186 15.71 -4.73 13.85
C ARG A 186 14.77 -4.17 12.80
N GLU A 187 15.23 -4.17 11.56
CA GLU A 187 14.36 -3.82 10.42
C GLU A 187 13.20 -4.82 10.28
N VAL A 188 12.04 -4.30 9.86
CA VAL A 188 10.85 -5.14 9.64
C VAL A 188 11.14 -6.17 8.54
N PRO A 189 10.97 -7.47 8.80
CA PRO A 189 11.27 -8.51 7.84
C PRO A 189 10.35 -8.43 6.63
N ILE A 190 10.93 -8.61 5.45
CA ILE A 190 10.19 -8.66 4.19
C ILE A 190 9.96 -10.13 3.83
N ASN A 191 8.70 -10.54 3.79
CA ASN A 191 8.33 -11.89 3.39
C ASN A 191 8.31 -11.99 1.86
N LYS A 192 9.20 -12.82 1.31
CA LYS A 192 9.38 -13.03 -0.14
C LYS A 192 8.69 -14.30 -0.65
N ILE A 193 7.73 -14.84 0.09
CA ILE A 193 7.01 -16.05 -0.32
C ILE A 193 6.28 -15.80 -1.63
N LYS A 194 6.49 -16.71 -2.59
CA LYS A 194 5.75 -16.74 -3.84
C LYS A 194 4.54 -17.65 -3.67
N VAL A 195 3.36 -17.07 -3.83
CA VAL A 195 2.09 -17.78 -3.65
C VAL A 195 1.61 -18.33 -5.00
N PRO A 196 1.38 -19.64 -5.13
CA PRO A 196 0.77 -20.20 -6.32
C PRO A 196 -0.70 -19.79 -6.40
N LEU A 197 -1.12 -19.27 -7.55
CA LEU A 197 -2.49 -18.83 -7.76
C LEU A 197 -3.28 -19.90 -8.53
N LYS A 198 -4.57 -20.04 -8.22
CA LYS A 198 -5.48 -20.84 -9.02
C LYS A 198 -5.57 -20.26 -10.44
N PRO A 199 -5.63 -21.10 -11.47
CA PRO A 199 -5.83 -20.61 -12.81
C PRO A 199 -7.16 -19.85 -12.89
N ARG A 200 -7.16 -18.73 -13.60
CA ARG A 200 -8.34 -17.89 -13.77
C ARG A 200 -9.47 -18.74 -14.41
N PRO A 201 -10.73 -18.65 -13.93
CA PRO A 201 -11.82 -19.51 -14.40
C PRO A 201 -12.02 -19.49 -15.90
N TRP A 202 -11.79 -18.33 -16.56
CA TRP A 202 -11.90 -18.20 -18.00
C TRP A 202 -10.77 -18.88 -18.79
N LEU A 203 -9.62 -19.16 -18.15
CA LEU A 203 -8.53 -19.94 -18.74
C LEU A 203 -8.74 -21.45 -18.58
N VAL A 204 -9.64 -21.87 -17.70
CA VAL A 204 -9.96 -23.28 -17.46
C VAL A 204 -10.90 -23.84 -18.52
N LYS A 205 -11.76 -23.01 -19.13
CA LYS A 205 -12.62 -23.43 -20.24
C LYS A 205 -11.76 -23.87 -21.42
N TRP A 206 -12.03 -25.06 -21.94
CA TRP A 206 -11.28 -25.66 -23.04
C TRP A 206 -11.22 -24.76 -24.29
N GLU A 207 -12.25 -23.95 -24.53
CA GLU A 207 -12.36 -23.01 -25.64
C GLU A 207 -11.34 -21.85 -25.59
N GLN A 208 -10.80 -21.56 -24.41
CA GLN A 208 -9.88 -20.45 -24.17
C GLN A 208 -8.46 -20.91 -23.82
N ARG A 209 -8.26 -22.23 -23.67
CA ARG A 209 -6.92 -22.79 -23.51
C ARG A 209 -6.21 -22.79 -24.86
N GLU A 210 -4.97 -22.33 -24.87
CA GLU A 210 -4.05 -22.72 -25.91
C GLU A 210 -3.91 -24.24 -25.88
N MET A 211 -4.58 -24.94 -26.76
CA MET A 211 -4.48 -26.38 -26.86
C MET A 211 -3.16 -26.76 -27.53
N LYS A 212 -2.13 -26.84 -26.71
CA LYS A 212 -0.82 -27.34 -27.14
C LYS A 212 -0.94 -28.83 -27.44
N GLY A 213 -0.66 -29.24 -28.66
CA GLY A 213 -0.66 -30.62 -29.10
C GLY A 213 -1.86 -31.07 -29.92
N ILE A 214 -2.87 -30.22 -30.12
CA ILE A 214 -3.93 -30.50 -31.08
C ILE A 214 -3.68 -29.69 -32.34
N ALA A 215 -3.31 -30.34 -33.40
CA ALA A 215 -3.24 -29.68 -34.72
C ALA A 215 -4.67 -29.37 -35.18
N PRO A 216 -4.98 -28.09 -35.56
CA PRO A 216 -6.31 -27.73 -36.01
C PRO A 216 -6.80 -28.58 -37.20
N GLU A 217 -5.89 -29.13 -37.96
CA GLU A 217 -6.14 -30.03 -39.11
C GLU A 217 -6.74 -31.37 -38.68
N THR A 218 -6.53 -31.81 -37.43
CA THR A 218 -7.10 -33.08 -36.91
C THR A 218 -8.52 -32.93 -36.43
N ILE A 219 -9.03 -31.69 -36.31
CA ILE A 219 -10.41 -31.45 -35.90
C ILE A 219 -11.32 -31.58 -37.10
N ILE A 220 -12.08 -32.68 -37.14
CA ILE A 220 -13.09 -32.94 -38.17
C ILE A 220 -14.21 -31.90 -38.00
N THR A 221 -14.13 -30.80 -38.72
CA THR A 221 -15.16 -29.76 -38.75
C THR A 221 -15.77 -29.71 -40.14
N THR A 222 -17.08 -29.46 -40.22
CA THR A 222 -17.75 -29.27 -41.49
C THR A 222 -17.32 -27.96 -42.15
N GLU A 223 -17.21 -27.92 -43.49
CA GLU A 223 -16.84 -26.71 -44.25
C GLU A 223 -17.68 -25.49 -43.86
N LYS A 224 -18.95 -25.68 -43.52
CA LYS A 224 -19.84 -24.62 -43.06
C LYS A 224 -19.32 -23.95 -41.76
N LYS A 225 -18.79 -24.74 -40.84
CA LYS A 225 -18.22 -24.20 -39.60
C LYS A 225 -16.91 -23.47 -39.88
N TRP A 226 -16.07 -23.95 -40.78
CA TRP A 226 -14.86 -23.25 -41.19
C TRP A 226 -15.17 -21.90 -41.83
N LYS A 227 -16.11 -21.83 -42.78
CA LYS A 227 -16.56 -20.59 -43.40
C LYS A 227 -17.14 -19.61 -42.37
N LEU A 228 -17.86 -20.11 -41.37
CA LEU A 228 -18.39 -19.29 -40.29
C LEU A 228 -17.28 -18.76 -39.36
N ALA A 229 -16.32 -19.58 -39.03
CA ALA A 229 -15.15 -19.20 -38.20
C ALA A 229 -14.31 -18.12 -38.92
N GLU A 230 -14.08 -18.29 -40.22
CA GLU A 230 -13.36 -17.34 -41.03
C GLU A 230 -14.10 -16.00 -41.17
N LYS A 231 -15.42 -16.04 -41.34
CA LYS A 231 -16.27 -14.84 -41.37
C LYS A 231 -16.26 -14.08 -40.02
N ASN A 232 -16.22 -14.81 -38.90
CA ASN A 232 -16.20 -14.23 -37.56
C ASN A 232 -14.79 -13.91 -37.06
N LYS A 233 -13.76 -14.23 -37.85
CA LYS A 233 -12.39 -13.87 -37.54
C LYS A 233 -12.26 -12.36 -37.56
N LYS A 234 -11.83 -11.81 -36.46
CA LYS A 234 -11.63 -10.38 -36.26
C LYS A 234 -10.28 -9.94 -36.86
N PRO A 235 -10.22 -9.53 -38.14
CA PRO A 235 -8.93 -9.23 -38.77
C PRO A 235 -8.21 -8.02 -38.16
N TRP A 236 -8.98 -7.14 -37.48
CA TRP A 236 -8.45 -5.97 -36.79
C TRP A 236 -7.77 -6.28 -35.45
N GLU A 237 -7.94 -7.50 -34.92
CA GLU A 237 -7.40 -7.88 -33.60
C GLU A 237 -5.86 -7.86 -33.58
N LYS A 238 -5.21 -8.11 -34.69
CA LYS A 238 -3.76 -8.00 -34.84
C LYS A 238 -3.24 -6.56 -34.88
N TYR A 239 -4.10 -5.57 -35.04
CA TYR A 239 -3.77 -4.15 -35.04
C TYR A 239 -4.26 -3.45 -33.76
N ASP A 240 -4.74 -4.21 -32.82
CA ASP A 240 -5.21 -3.69 -31.53
C ASP A 240 -4.01 -3.28 -30.66
N LEU A 241 -3.80 -1.97 -30.56
CA LEU A 241 -2.72 -1.37 -29.78
C LEU A 241 -2.79 -1.73 -28.30
N MET A 242 -3.99 -2.00 -27.76
CA MET A 242 -4.18 -2.38 -26.38
C MET A 242 -3.66 -3.79 -26.05
N LYS A 243 -3.40 -4.61 -27.07
CA LYS A 243 -2.76 -5.94 -26.90
C LYS A 243 -1.25 -5.92 -27.04
N MET A 244 -0.67 -4.78 -27.46
CA MET A 244 0.77 -4.62 -27.61
C MET A 244 1.44 -4.08 -26.33
N TYR A 245 0.65 -3.65 -25.37
CA TYR A 245 1.05 -3.22 -24.03
C TYR A 245 0.44 -4.20 -23.01
#